data_4288ef7a1b169a63eedd28e8b320e899
#
_entry.id   4288ef7a1b169a63eedd28e8b320e899
#
_cell.length_a   1.000
_cell.length_b   1.000
_cell.length_c   1.000
_cell.angle_alpha   90.00
_cell.angle_beta   90.00
_cell.angle_gamma   90.00
#
_symmetry.space_group_name_H-M   'P 1'
#
loop_
_entity.id
_entity.type
_entity.pdbx_description
1 polymer ?
#
loop_
_entity_poly.entity_id
_entity_poly.type
_entity_poly.pdbx_seq_one_letter_code
_entity_poly.pdbx_strand_id
1 'polypeptide(L)'
;MRRAAIGDEQIIDGVEGDGRAQQTFDLVQKIRGNVRRYPDGWGEAAPLTGLLYCADCGGKMYVHRTNNGKRISQYTCSQYIKVPCGTLCKTQHRINEDVVLSLVSEMLKTIAEYAKYDRAEFVRVVQEVQSSQQTTEVKK
;
A
#
# COMPACT_ATOMS: atom_id res chain seq x y z
N MET A 1 39.63 13.71 -19.39
CA MET A 1 39.52 12.27 -19.20
C MET A 1 38.24 11.76 -19.87
N ARG A 2 38.40 11.08 -21.00
CA ARG A 2 37.30 10.60 -21.83
C ARG A 2 36.85 9.24 -21.26
N ARG A 3 35.58 9.10 -20.89
CA ARG A 3 34.98 7.80 -20.59
C ARG A 3 34.90 7.00 -21.88
N ALA A 4 35.57 5.85 -21.91
CA ALA A 4 35.45 4.89 -22.99
C ALA A 4 34.04 4.31 -23.00
N ALA A 5 33.40 4.35 -24.17
CA ALA A 5 32.19 3.63 -24.45
C ALA A 5 32.53 2.13 -24.40
N ILE A 6 31.85 1.41 -23.54
CA ILE A 6 31.85 -0.07 -23.50
C ILE A 6 30.96 -0.47 -24.68
N GLY A 7 31.56 -1.09 -25.68
CA GLY A 7 30.85 -1.54 -26.86
C GLY A 7 29.86 -2.65 -26.56
N ASP A 8 28.64 -2.46 -27.00
CA ASP A 8 27.50 -3.37 -26.91
C ASP A 8 27.52 -4.50 -27.96
N GLU A 9 28.64 -5.12 -28.21
CA GLU A 9 28.69 -6.02 -29.38
C GLU A 9 29.42 -7.35 -29.18
N GLN A 10 29.44 -7.90 -27.98
CA GLN A 10 30.00 -9.25 -27.77
C GLN A 10 29.29 -10.10 -26.73
N ILE A 11 28.00 -10.02 -26.63
CA ILE A 11 27.26 -11.01 -25.84
C ILE A 11 26.22 -11.62 -26.75
N ILE A 12 26.44 -12.96 -26.98
CA ILE A 12 25.49 -13.92 -27.55
C ILE A 12 25.55 -14.25 -29.06
N ASP A 13 26.70 -14.29 -29.64
CA ASP A 13 26.85 -15.22 -30.77
C ASP A 13 27.45 -16.53 -30.25
N GLY A 14 26.57 -17.51 -29.96
CA GLY A 14 27.03 -18.87 -29.63
C GLY A 14 26.24 -19.67 -28.63
N VAL A 15 25.10 -19.20 -28.13
CA VAL A 15 24.14 -20.10 -27.51
C VAL A 15 23.04 -20.35 -28.53
N GLU A 16 23.25 -21.41 -29.36
CA GLU A 16 22.10 -22.09 -29.93
C GLU A 16 21.21 -22.49 -28.75
N GLY A 17 20.24 -21.64 -28.50
CA GLY A 17 19.33 -21.78 -27.36
C GLY A 17 18.64 -23.14 -27.53
N ASP A 18 19.03 -24.13 -26.74
CA ASP A 18 18.31 -25.34 -26.61
C ASP A 18 16.81 -24.96 -26.48
N GLY A 19 16.01 -25.35 -27.47
CA GLY A 19 14.59 -24.99 -27.52
C GLY A 19 13.82 -25.36 -26.24
N ARG A 20 14.43 -26.12 -25.34
CA ARG A 20 13.98 -26.42 -23.97
C ARG A 20 13.98 -25.17 -23.08
N ALA A 21 14.95 -24.28 -23.18
CA ALA A 21 14.99 -23.08 -22.36
C ALA A 21 13.78 -22.18 -22.67
N GLN A 22 13.48 -21.98 -23.95
CA GLN A 22 12.30 -21.22 -24.37
C GLN A 22 11.00 -21.92 -23.97
N GLN A 23 10.89 -23.21 -24.17
CA GLN A 23 9.72 -23.99 -23.78
C GLN A 23 9.50 -23.95 -22.27
N THR A 24 10.57 -24.02 -21.47
CA THR A 24 10.49 -23.89 -20.01
C THR A 24 10.04 -22.52 -19.61
N PHE A 25 10.57 -21.47 -20.24
CA PHE A 25 10.15 -20.08 -19.98
C PHE A 25 8.66 -19.90 -20.29
N ASP A 26 8.21 -20.36 -21.45
CA ASP A 26 6.81 -20.24 -21.87
C ASP A 26 5.86 -21.01 -20.94
N LEU A 27 6.28 -22.19 -20.51
CA LEU A 27 5.55 -22.99 -19.54
C LEU A 27 5.42 -22.25 -18.18
N VAL A 28 6.52 -21.67 -17.71
CA VAL A 28 6.50 -20.87 -16.47
C VAL A 28 5.58 -19.67 -16.61
N GLN A 29 5.62 -18.95 -17.73
CA GLN A 29 4.71 -17.80 -17.94
C GLN A 29 3.24 -18.26 -17.99
N LYS A 30 2.95 -19.39 -18.65
CA LYS A 30 1.61 -19.98 -18.69
C LYS A 30 1.11 -20.37 -17.30
N ILE A 31 1.96 -21.01 -16.49
CA ILE A 31 1.63 -21.37 -15.11
C ILE A 31 1.39 -20.09 -14.27
N ARG A 32 2.26 -19.08 -14.37
CA ARG A 32 2.08 -17.80 -13.67
C ARG A 32 0.77 -17.10 -14.03
N GLY A 33 0.37 -17.13 -15.30
CA GLY A 33 -0.90 -16.57 -15.75
C GLY A 33 -2.12 -17.32 -15.22
N ASN A 34 -1.99 -18.62 -14.98
CA ASN A 34 -3.09 -19.47 -14.50
C ASN A 34 -3.18 -19.55 -12.97
N VAL A 35 -2.08 -19.27 -12.25
CA VAL A 35 -2.07 -19.28 -10.79
C VAL A 35 -2.64 -17.97 -10.27
N ARG A 36 -3.95 -17.91 -10.09
CA ARG A 36 -4.59 -16.87 -9.30
C ARG A 36 -4.31 -17.15 -7.82
N ARG A 37 -3.41 -16.40 -7.22
CA ARG A 37 -3.09 -16.50 -5.78
C ARG A 37 -4.28 -16.13 -4.90
N TYR A 38 -5.21 -15.36 -5.44
CA TYR A 38 -6.36 -14.84 -4.70
C TYR A 38 -7.63 -14.99 -5.53
N PRO A 39 -8.78 -15.25 -4.91
CA PRO A 39 -10.09 -15.14 -5.57
C PRO A 39 -10.28 -13.76 -6.22
N ASP A 40 -11.16 -13.69 -7.22
CA ASP A 40 -11.46 -12.43 -7.91
C ASP A 40 -11.82 -11.32 -6.92
N GLY A 41 -11.26 -10.13 -7.12
CA GLY A 41 -11.42 -8.97 -6.23
C GLY A 41 -10.64 -9.03 -4.91
N TRP A 42 -9.84 -10.08 -4.65
CA TRP A 42 -9.00 -10.15 -3.45
C TRP A 42 -7.64 -9.48 -3.64
N GLY A 43 -7.19 -9.35 -4.87
CA GLY A 43 -5.95 -8.67 -5.23
C GLY A 43 -6.06 -7.15 -5.33
N GLU A 44 -7.26 -6.60 -5.24
CA GLU A 44 -7.48 -5.16 -5.29
C GLU A 44 -6.98 -4.48 -4.00
N ALA A 45 -6.34 -3.31 -4.18
CA ALA A 45 -5.95 -2.49 -3.04
C ALA A 45 -7.19 -1.96 -2.32
N ALA A 46 -7.17 -2.01 -0.99
CA ALA A 46 -8.22 -1.38 -0.21
C ALA A 46 -8.07 0.15 -0.24
N PRO A 47 -9.17 0.93 -0.13
CA PRO A 47 -9.16 2.39 -0.34
C PRO A 47 -8.16 3.14 0.53
N LEU A 48 -7.92 2.68 1.76
CA LEU A 48 -7.01 3.31 2.72
C LEU A 48 -5.66 2.58 2.85
N THR A 49 -5.29 1.77 1.84
CA THR A 49 -4.00 1.08 1.83
C THR A 49 -2.84 2.06 1.89
N GLY A 50 -1.96 1.88 2.89
CA GLY A 50 -0.79 2.73 3.09
C GLY A 50 -1.04 4.03 3.86
N LEU A 51 -2.29 4.37 4.18
CA LEU A 51 -2.67 5.60 4.89
C LEU A 51 -2.91 5.38 6.39
N LEU A 52 -3.13 4.13 6.81
CA LEU A 52 -3.40 3.81 8.22
C LEU A 52 -2.14 3.34 8.95
N TYR A 53 -1.96 3.86 10.15
CA TYR A 53 -0.85 3.55 11.03
C TYR A 53 -1.35 3.13 12.41
N CYS A 54 -0.62 2.22 13.03
CA CYS A 54 -0.90 1.79 14.40
C CYS A 54 -0.52 2.91 15.39
N ALA A 55 -1.43 3.28 16.29
CA ALA A 55 -1.19 4.34 17.27
C ALA A 55 -0.09 3.97 18.29
N ASP A 56 0.05 2.67 18.63
CA ASP A 56 1.01 2.24 19.65
C ASP A 56 2.45 2.15 19.10
N CYS A 57 2.63 1.63 17.88
CA CYS A 57 3.97 1.35 17.35
C CYS A 57 4.34 2.16 16.11
N GLY A 58 3.45 3.00 15.59
CA GLY A 58 3.67 3.76 14.36
C GLY A 58 3.79 2.92 13.08
N GLY A 59 3.66 1.61 13.18
CA GLY A 59 3.75 0.70 12.04
C GLY A 59 2.55 0.79 11.12
N LYS A 60 2.76 0.60 9.81
CA LYS A 60 1.67 0.58 8.83
C LYS A 60 0.69 -0.55 9.12
N MET A 61 -0.59 -0.29 8.89
CA MET A 61 -1.64 -1.29 8.94
C MET A 61 -1.94 -1.82 7.54
N TYR A 62 -2.07 -3.14 7.43
CA TYR A 62 -2.37 -3.82 6.17
C TYR A 62 -3.74 -4.48 6.22
N VAL A 63 -4.39 -4.53 5.06
CA VAL A 63 -5.66 -5.22 4.92
C VAL A 63 -5.44 -6.72 4.94
N HIS A 64 -6.14 -7.37 5.83
CA HIS A 64 -6.28 -8.81 5.88
C HIS A 64 -7.73 -9.18 5.56
N ARG A 65 -7.91 -10.04 4.56
CA ARG A 65 -9.23 -10.49 4.12
C ARG A 65 -9.45 -11.92 4.58
N THR A 66 -10.54 -12.15 5.26
CA THR A 66 -10.96 -13.50 5.69
C THR A 66 -12.22 -13.91 4.97
N ASN A 67 -12.34 -15.21 4.70
CA ASN A 67 -13.49 -15.81 4.02
C ASN A 67 -14.13 -16.90 4.89
N ASN A 68 -14.79 -16.50 5.95
CA ASN A 68 -15.60 -17.41 6.79
C ASN A 68 -17.08 -17.27 6.39
N GLY A 69 -17.41 -17.60 5.12
CA GLY A 69 -18.77 -17.44 4.58
C GLY A 69 -19.17 -16.00 4.25
N LYS A 70 -18.49 -15.00 4.82
CA LYS A 70 -18.58 -13.58 4.41
C LYS A 70 -17.17 -13.03 4.19
N ARG A 71 -16.99 -12.30 3.11
CA ARG A 71 -15.74 -11.59 2.85
C ARG A 71 -15.62 -10.41 3.83
N ILE A 72 -14.74 -10.54 4.80
CA ILE A 72 -14.49 -9.49 5.79
C ILE A 72 -13.08 -8.93 5.54
N SER A 73 -13.00 -7.64 5.27
CA SER A 73 -11.76 -6.89 5.16
C SER A 73 -11.47 -6.19 6.48
N GLN A 74 -10.27 -6.41 7.03
CA GLN A 74 -9.85 -5.81 8.30
C GLN A 74 -8.44 -5.24 8.17
N TYR A 75 -8.21 -4.05 8.69
CA TYR A 75 -6.87 -3.50 8.85
C TYR A 75 -6.22 -4.08 10.11
N THR A 76 -5.01 -4.59 9.96
CA THR A 76 -4.24 -5.20 11.05
C THR A 76 -2.83 -4.60 11.12
N CYS A 77 -2.33 -4.39 12.33
CA CYS A 77 -0.99 -3.86 12.55
C CYS A 77 0.08 -4.82 12.00
N SER A 78 0.94 -4.30 11.11
CA SER A 78 2.02 -5.08 10.48
C SER A 78 3.10 -5.52 11.46
N GLN A 79 3.34 -4.73 12.50
CA GLN A 79 4.39 -5.03 13.47
C GLN A 79 3.96 -6.12 14.46
N TYR A 80 2.65 -6.25 14.72
CA TYR A 80 2.13 -7.32 15.56
C TYR A 80 2.24 -8.69 14.89
N ILE A 81 1.96 -8.76 13.58
CA ILE A 81 1.96 -10.04 12.83
C ILE A 81 3.35 -10.54 12.41
N LYS A 82 4.41 -9.73 12.61
CA LYS A 82 5.78 -10.19 12.36
C LYS A 82 6.20 -11.25 13.37
N VAL A 83 7.03 -12.17 12.92
CA VAL A 83 7.49 -13.31 13.74
C VAL A 83 8.70 -12.90 14.57
N PRO A 84 8.70 -13.23 15.89
CA PRO A 84 7.58 -13.79 16.66
C PRO A 84 6.48 -12.76 16.93
N CYS A 85 5.21 -13.18 16.87
CA CYS A 85 4.08 -12.28 17.06
C CYS A 85 4.15 -11.53 18.40
N GLY A 86 3.80 -10.25 18.38
CA GLY A 86 3.75 -9.41 19.57
C GLY A 86 5.09 -8.88 20.09
N THR A 87 6.22 -9.12 19.40
CA THR A 87 7.52 -8.59 19.83
C THR A 87 7.66 -7.10 19.55
N LEU A 88 7.23 -6.63 18.39
CA LEU A 88 7.38 -5.24 17.95
C LEU A 88 6.17 -4.38 18.31
N CYS A 89 4.99 -4.97 18.38
CA CYS A 89 3.76 -4.34 18.87
C CYS A 89 3.06 -5.32 19.78
N LYS A 90 2.82 -4.95 21.02
CA LYS A 90 2.26 -5.85 22.04
C LYS A 90 0.76 -6.08 21.88
N THR A 91 0.06 -5.14 21.26
CA THR A 91 -1.39 -5.16 21.11
C THR A 91 -1.78 -5.52 19.69
N GLN A 92 -2.67 -6.50 19.54
CA GLN A 92 -3.25 -6.84 18.24
C GLN A 92 -4.31 -5.83 17.85
N HIS A 93 -3.91 -4.75 17.18
CA HIS A 93 -4.86 -3.81 16.62
C HIS A 93 -5.46 -4.37 15.34
N ARG A 94 -6.79 -4.52 15.36
CA ARG A 94 -7.59 -4.97 14.22
C ARG A 94 -8.86 -4.15 14.15
N ILE A 95 -9.17 -3.59 12.99
CA ILE A 95 -10.38 -2.81 12.76
C ILE A 95 -10.98 -3.18 11.40
N ASN A 96 -12.30 -3.27 11.33
CA ASN A 96 -13.00 -3.54 10.09
C ASN A 96 -12.89 -2.36 9.13
N GLU A 97 -12.74 -2.66 7.83
CA GLU A 97 -12.62 -1.67 6.77
C GLU A 97 -13.84 -0.76 6.69
N ASP A 98 -15.05 -1.32 6.78
CA ASP A 98 -16.32 -0.60 6.74
C ASP A 98 -16.45 0.42 7.89
N VAL A 99 -16.01 0.06 9.09
CA VAL A 99 -16.01 0.98 10.25
C VAL A 99 -15.09 2.16 10.00
N VAL A 100 -13.87 1.92 9.48
CA VAL A 100 -12.93 3.01 9.18
C VAL A 100 -13.47 3.92 8.08
N LEU A 101 -14.03 3.33 7.01
CA LEU A 101 -14.62 4.11 5.92
C LEU A 101 -15.82 4.95 6.39
N SER A 102 -16.66 4.41 7.28
CA SER A 102 -17.77 5.16 7.87
C SER A 102 -17.26 6.35 8.68
N LEU A 103 -16.25 6.16 9.53
CA LEU A 103 -15.64 7.25 10.32
C LEU A 103 -15.05 8.34 9.40
N VAL A 104 -14.27 7.95 8.38
CA VAL A 104 -13.70 8.90 7.43
C VAL A 104 -14.80 9.65 6.67
N SER A 105 -15.85 8.96 6.27
CA SER A 105 -17.02 9.57 5.58
C SER A 105 -17.70 10.62 6.46
N GLU A 106 -17.94 10.31 7.72
CA GLU A 106 -18.57 11.27 8.67
C GLU A 106 -17.67 12.49 8.92
N MET A 107 -16.36 12.27 9.09
CA MET A 107 -15.41 13.37 9.22
C MET A 107 -15.41 14.27 7.98
N LEU A 108 -15.40 13.70 6.78
CA LEU A 108 -15.44 14.48 5.54
C LEU A 108 -16.75 15.25 5.37
N LYS A 109 -17.89 14.68 5.76
CA LYS A 109 -19.17 15.39 5.77
C LYS A 109 -19.14 16.59 6.69
N THR A 110 -18.66 16.41 7.92
CA THR A 110 -18.54 17.50 8.91
C THR A 110 -17.64 18.62 8.39
N ILE A 111 -16.50 18.27 7.79
CA ILE A 111 -15.59 19.25 7.18
C ILE A 111 -16.26 19.97 6.01
N ALA A 112 -17.02 19.25 5.17
CA ALA A 112 -17.73 19.85 4.05
C ALA A 112 -18.86 20.80 4.49
N GLU A 113 -19.56 20.48 5.57
CA GLU A 113 -20.57 21.35 6.16
C GLU A 113 -19.93 22.61 6.74
N TYR A 114 -18.82 22.47 7.47
CA TYR A 114 -18.07 23.61 7.98
C TYR A 114 -17.57 24.52 6.84
N ALA A 115 -17.02 23.95 5.79
CA ALA A 115 -16.54 24.69 4.62
C ALA A 115 -17.66 25.43 3.87
N LYS A 116 -18.91 24.92 3.93
CA LYS A 116 -20.08 25.62 3.39
C LYS A 116 -20.56 26.75 4.28
N TYR A 117 -20.52 26.56 5.60
CA TYR A 117 -20.98 27.53 6.57
C TYR A 117 -20.08 28.75 6.64
N ASP A 118 -18.78 28.58 6.74
CA ASP A 118 -17.79 29.64 6.75
C ASP A 118 -16.60 29.34 5.85
N ARG A 119 -16.77 29.68 4.58
CA ARG A 119 -15.74 29.42 3.55
C ARG A 119 -14.46 30.24 3.81
N ALA A 120 -14.57 31.45 4.31
CA ALA A 120 -13.42 32.33 4.50
C ALA A 120 -12.52 31.80 5.62
N GLU A 121 -13.12 31.42 6.73
CA GLU A 121 -12.43 30.83 7.87
C GLU A 121 -11.84 29.46 7.50
N PHE A 122 -12.58 28.63 6.79
CA PHE A 122 -12.09 27.34 6.32
C PHE A 122 -10.81 27.46 5.48
N VAL A 123 -10.79 28.41 4.52
CA VAL A 123 -9.61 28.64 3.67
C VAL A 123 -8.43 29.13 4.51
N ARG A 124 -8.67 30.01 5.47
CA ARG A 124 -7.64 30.51 6.40
C ARG A 124 -6.99 29.37 7.20
N VAL A 125 -7.81 28.49 7.79
CA VAL A 125 -7.34 27.33 8.57
C VAL A 125 -6.54 26.36 7.70
N VAL A 126 -7.00 26.06 6.49
CA VAL A 126 -6.28 25.20 5.55
C VAL A 126 -4.90 25.77 5.18
N GLN A 127 -4.83 27.08 4.91
CA GLN A 127 -3.56 27.74 4.59
C GLN A 127 -2.60 27.72 5.79
N GLU A 128 -3.09 27.92 7.00
CA GLU A 128 -2.28 27.86 8.22
C GLU A 128 -1.70 26.46 8.45
N VAL A 129 -2.50 25.41 8.29
CA VAL A 129 -2.05 24.01 8.40
C VAL A 129 -1.01 23.68 7.32
N GLN A 130 -1.22 24.10 6.07
CA GLN A 130 -0.25 23.86 4.99
C GLN A 130 1.08 24.56 5.25
N SER A 131 1.06 25.82 5.72
CA SER A 131 2.30 26.55 6.02
C SER A 131 3.08 25.92 7.19
N SER A 132 2.39 25.43 8.21
CA SER A 132 3.01 24.75 9.35
C SER A 132 3.65 23.41 8.95
N GLN A 133 3.04 22.65 8.05
CA GLN A 133 3.59 21.40 7.54
C GLN A 133 4.86 21.63 6.72
N GLN A 134 4.87 22.61 5.82
CA GLN A 134 6.05 22.97 5.03
C GLN A 134 7.24 23.36 5.92
N THR A 135 7.01 24.06 7.01
CA THR A 135 8.06 24.45 7.95
C THR A 135 8.69 23.25 8.68
N THR A 136 7.93 22.18 8.85
CA THR A 136 8.38 20.95 9.53
C THR A 136 9.23 20.07 8.61
N GLU A 137 8.95 20.05 7.30
CA GLU A 137 9.73 19.28 6.32
C GLU A 137 11.10 19.90 6.02
N VAL A 138 11.21 21.22 6.05
CA VAL A 138 12.49 21.94 5.80
C VAL A 138 13.50 21.75 6.95
N LYS A 139 13.05 21.31 8.14
CA LYS A 139 13.92 21.11 9.32
C LYS A 139 14.44 19.67 9.48
N LYS A 140 14.17 18.78 8.54
CA LYS A 140 14.72 17.42 8.48
C LYS A 140 15.84 17.34 7.44
#